data_8cbf324509036bdb8840340043e1585e
#
_entry.id   8cbf324509036bdb8840340043e1585e
#
_cell.length_a   1.000
_cell.length_b   1.000
_cell.length_c   1.000
_cell.angle_alpha   90.00
_cell.angle_beta   90.00
_cell.angle_gamma   90.00
#
_symmetry.space_group_name_H-M   'P 1'
#
loop_
_entity.id
_entity.type
_entity.pdbx_description
1 polymer ?
#
loop_
_entity_poly.entity_id
_entity_poly.type
_entity_poly.pdbx_seq_one_letter_code
_entity_poly.pdbx_strand_id
1 'polypeptide(L)'
;MHDPGHPAMRIAVVGSGISGLGAALRLSAQHRVTLFEAAPRAGGHTNSVDVSLDGAHCAVDTGFLVFNERTYPELIALFDELAVPTARSDMSFSVSIGPHRMEWCGSNFAALFAQPRNALRPSFWRMVNDILRFNRQATALALGATRDGGLGAGALSEPLADFLRRERYSDAFRDHYLLPMAAAIWSCPTSRMQQFPLGSFVRFFHN
;
A
#
# COMPACT_ATOMS: atom_id res chain seq x y z
N MET A 1 -1.52 -33.32 9.54
CA MET A 1 -0.87 -34.59 9.19
C MET A 1 0.53 -34.53 9.77
N HIS A 2 0.82 -35.34 10.78
CA HIS A 2 2.10 -35.33 11.50
C HIS A 2 3.06 -36.22 10.74
N ASP A 3 4.14 -35.70 10.18
CA ASP A 3 5.23 -36.50 9.61
C ASP A 3 6.17 -36.91 10.77
N PRO A 4 6.25 -38.19 11.17
CA PRO A 4 7.02 -38.60 12.33
C PRO A 4 8.54 -38.72 12.07
N GLY A 5 9.05 -38.23 10.95
CA GLY A 5 10.40 -38.54 10.45
C GLY A 5 11.53 -37.58 10.78
N HIS A 6 11.26 -36.36 11.26
CA HIS A 6 12.33 -35.36 11.52
C HIS A 6 12.47 -35.07 13.02
N PRO A 7 13.69 -35.14 13.58
CA PRO A 7 13.90 -34.77 14.98
C PRO A 7 13.62 -33.28 15.21
N ALA A 8 13.06 -32.93 16.37
CA ALA A 8 12.83 -31.55 16.76
C ALA A 8 14.12 -30.75 16.74
N MET A 9 14.20 -29.74 15.89
CA MET A 9 15.35 -28.85 15.75
C MET A 9 15.24 -27.66 16.72
N ARG A 10 16.39 -27.03 16.99
CA ARG A 10 16.45 -25.71 17.61
C ARG A 10 16.58 -24.66 16.52
N ILE A 11 15.58 -23.78 16.41
CA ILE A 11 15.49 -22.79 15.35
C ILE A 11 15.53 -21.40 15.98
N ALA A 12 16.40 -20.54 15.46
CA ALA A 12 16.43 -19.13 15.77
C ALA A 12 15.68 -18.35 14.68
N VAL A 13 14.67 -17.57 15.06
CA VAL A 13 13.99 -16.63 14.20
C VAL A 13 14.42 -15.22 14.59
N VAL A 14 14.91 -14.44 13.64
CA VAL A 14 15.44 -13.09 13.89
C VAL A 14 14.44 -12.06 13.34
N GLY A 15 13.96 -11.20 14.23
CA GLY A 15 12.96 -10.19 13.96
C GLY A 15 11.53 -10.66 14.29
N SER A 16 10.79 -9.86 15.05
CA SER A 16 9.41 -10.13 15.48
C SER A 16 8.36 -9.35 14.70
N GLY A 17 8.65 -8.95 13.46
CA GLY A 17 7.63 -8.50 12.52
C GLY A 17 6.71 -9.65 12.10
N ILE A 18 5.67 -9.35 11.30
CA ILE A 18 4.66 -10.35 10.89
C ILE A 18 5.28 -11.61 10.27
N SER A 19 6.35 -11.48 9.48
CA SER A 19 7.04 -12.63 8.87
C SER A 19 7.73 -13.51 9.91
N GLY A 20 8.42 -12.90 10.89
CA GLY A 20 9.09 -13.66 11.95
C GLY A 20 8.11 -14.30 12.91
N LEU A 21 7.06 -13.58 13.31
CA LEU A 21 6.00 -14.12 14.16
C LEU A 21 5.25 -15.26 13.47
N GLY A 22 4.88 -15.09 12.20
CA GLY A 22 4.21 -16.15 11.41
C GLY A 22 5.08 -17.39 11.24
N ALA A 23 6.37 -17.21 10.95
CA ALA A 23 7.33 -18.32 10.87
C ALA A 23 7.49 -19.02 12.23
N ALA A 24 7.65 -18.26 13.30
CA ALA A 24 7.77 -18.81 14.65
C ALA A 24 6.52 -19.60 15.06
N LEU A 25 5.32 -19.09 14.76
CA LEU A 25 4.06 -19.75 15.03
C LEU A 25 4.01 -21.13 14.32
N ARG A 26 4.31 -21.17 13.03
CA ARG A 26 4.26 -22.44 12.25
C ARG A 26 5.33 -23.43 12.68
N LEU A 27 6.55 -22.96 12.93
CA LEU A 27 7.68 -23.83 13.30
C LEU A 27 7.58 -24.35 14.74
N SER A 28 6.97 -23.61 15.65
CA SER A 28 6.85 -24.00 17.05
C SER A 28 6.00 -25.25 17.27
N ALA A 29 5.16 -25.62 16.30
CA ALA A 29 4.37 -26.84 16.36
C ALA A 29 5.23 -28.13 16.35
N GLN A 30 6.45 -28.06 15.77
CA GLN A 30 7.33 -29.24 15.59
C GLN A 30 8.75 -29.03 16.12
N HIS A 31 9.15 -27.78 16.39
CA HIS A 31 10.52 -27.41 16.72
C HIS A 31 10.61 -26.51 17.95
N ARG A 32 11.81 -26.44 18.52
CA ARG A 32 12.09 -25.44 19.60
C ARG A 32 12.50 -24.13 18.95
N VAL A 33 11.58 -23.18 18.91
CA VAL A 33 11.83 -21.86 18.31
C VAL A 33 12.26 -20.85 19.40
N THR A 34 13.31 -20.10 19.11
CA THR A 34 13.72 -18.89 19.85
C THR A 34 13.59 -17.69 18.94
N LEU A 35 12.74 -16.73 19.32
CA LEU A 35 12.55 -15.48 18.60
C LEU A 35 13.46 -14.40 19.20
N PHE A 36 14.25 -13.76 18.34
CA PHE A 36 15.15 -12.65 18.70
C PHE A 36 14.61 -11.34 18.13
N GLU A 37 14.50 -10.33 18.97
CA GLU A 37 14.05 -8.99 18.59
C GLU A 37 15.02 -7.94 19.14
N ALA A 38 15.43 -6.99 18.31
CA ALA A 38 16.33 -5.91 18.70
C ALA A 38 15.60 -4.72 19.34
N ALA A 39 14.32 -4.52 18.98
CA ALA A 39 13.51 -3.45 19.54
C ALA A 39 12.91 -3.84 20.91
N PRO A 40 12.56 -2.88 21.75
CA PRO A 40 11.93 -3.15 23.05
C PRO A 40 10.51 -3.72 22.96
N ARG A 41 9.92 -3.78 21.77
CA ARG A 41 8.59 -4.34 21.51
C ARG A 41 8.60 -5.31 20.32
N ALA A 42 7.74 -6.30 20.36
CA ALA A 42 7.45 -7.16 19.22
C ALA A 42 6.47 -6.50 18.23
N GLY A 43 6.37 -7.04 17.01
CA GLY A 43 5.39 -6.64 16.01
C GLY A 43 5.95 -5.92 14.79
N GLY A 44 7.16 -5.33 14.88
CA GLY A 44 7.75 -4.61 13.74
C GLY A 44 6.85 -3.44 13.28
N HIS A 45 6.40 -3.46 12.02
CA HIS A 45 5.49 -2.45 11.47
C HIS A 45 4.05 -2.53 12.00
N THR A 46 3.62 -3.67 12.52
CA THR A 46 2.35 -3.74 13.25
C THR A 46 2.53 -3.05 14.60
N ASN A 47 1.93 -1.87 14.75
CA ASN A 47 2.08 -1.04 15.92
C ASN A 47 0.82 -0.25 16.20
N SER A 48 0.19 -0.55 17.32
CA SER A 48 -0.92 0.24 17.86
C SER A 48 -0.42 1.03 19.06
N VAL A 49 -0.83 2.28 19.14
CA VAL A 49 -0.46 3.20 20.22
C VAL A 49 -1.73 3.63 20.95
N ASP A 50 -1.73 3.49 22.26
CA ASP A 50 -2.83 3.98 23.09
C ASP A 50 -2.77 5.52 23.18
N VAL A 51 -3.84 6.16 22.77
CA VAL A 51 -4.00 7.62 22.78
C VAL A 51 -5.13 8.01 23.71
N SER A 52 -4.87 9.01 24.53
CA SER A 52 -5.87 9.64 25.38
C SER A 52 -6.07 11.09 24.94
N LEU A 53 -7.27 11.43 24.50
CA LEU A 53 -7.64 12.77 24.07
C LEU A 53 -8.99 13.14 24.69
N ASP A 54 -9.05 14.25 25.39
CA ASP A 54 -10.28 14.78 26.01
C ASP A 54 -11.07 13.75 26.86
N GLY A 55 -10.34 12.85 27.55
CA GLY A 55 -10.94 11.81 28.39
C GLY A 55 -11.37 10.56 27.62
N ALA A 56 -11.31 10.53 26.32
CA ALA A 56 -11.50 9.33 25.50
C ALA A 56 -10.17 8.58 25.34
N HIS A 57 -10.21 7.26 25.46
CA HIS A 57 -9.07 6.37 25.25
C HIS A 57 -9.33 5.52 24.01
N CYS A 58 -8.39 5.49 23.09
CA CYS A 58 -8.46 4.65 21.90
C CYS A 58 -7.09 4.11 21.52
N ALA A 59 -7.06 2.89 20.99
CA ALA A 59 -5.89 2.33 20.34
C ALA A 59 -5.85 2.80 18.89
N VAL A 60 -4.73 3.36 18.45
CA VAL A 60 -4.53 3.88 17.10
C VAL A 60 -3.46 3.05 16.41
N ASP A 61 -3.81 2.43 15.31
CA ASP A 61 -2.85 1.74 14.46
C ASP A 61 -1.98 2.75 13.72
N THR A 62 -0.67 2.64 13.87
CA THR A 62 0.30 3.60 13.32
C THR A 62 1.18 3.01 12.20
N GLY A 63 1.05 1.74 11.94
CA GLY A 63 1.81 1.03 10.92
C GLY A 63 0.94 0.47 9.80
N PHE A 64 0.77 -0.85 9.76
CA PHE A 64 -0.12 -1.50 8.81
C PHE A 64 -1.58 -1.29 9.23
N LEU A 65 -2.34 -0.54 8.41
CA LEU A 65 -3.67 -0.05 8.78
C LEU A 65 -4.82 -0.84 8.15
N VAL A 66 -4.64 -1.29 6.91
CA VAL A 66 -5.72 -1.86 6.10
C VAL A 66 -5.22 -3.01 5.23
N PHE A 67 -6.11 -3.95 4.98
CA PHE A 67 -5.91 -5.05 4.03
C PHE A 67 -7.19 -5.28 3.24
N ASN A 68 -7.11 -6.06 2.16
CA ASN A 68 -8.28 -6.50 1.41
C ASN A 68 -8.26 -8.02 1.23
N GLU A 69 -9.42 -8.61 1.03
CA GLU A 69 -9.58 -10.06 0.96
C GLU A 69 -8.92 -10.65 -0.29
N ARG A 70 -8.78 -9.88 -1.35
CA ARG A 70 -8.24 -10.36 -2.63
C ARG A 70 -6.72 -10.56 -2.62
N THR A 71 -5.99 -9.66 -1.98
CA THR A 71 -4.52 -9.62 -2.05
C THR A 71 -3.83 -10.14 -0.80
N TYR A 72 -4.58 -10.42 0.28
CA TYR A 72 -4.05 -10.88 1.57
C TYR A 72 -4.69 -12.19 2.08
N PRO A 73 -4.86 -13.25 1.25
CA PRO A 73 -5.56 -14.47 1.68
C PRO A 73 -4.89 -15.16 2.87
N GLU A 74 -3.55 -15.19 2.91
CA GLU A 74 -2.79 -15.80 4.01
C GLU A 74 -2.93 -15.01 5.32
N LEU A 75 -3.04 -13.68 5.25
CA LEU A 75 -3.26 -12.84 6.42
C LEU A 75 -4.66 -13.08 7.00
N ILE A 76 -5.66 -13.21 6.13
CA ILE A 76 -7.04 -13.52 6.54
C ILE A 76 -7.09 -14.89 7.21
N ALA A 77 -6.48 -15.90 6.60
CA ALA A 77 -6.40 -17.23 7.21
C ALA A 77 -5.71 -17.21 8.58
N LEU A 78 -4.67 -16.40 8.75
CA LEU A 78 -4.00 -16.22 10.04
C LEU A 78 -4.90 -15.51 11.05
N PHE A 79 -5.65 -14.49 10.65
CA PHE A 79 -6.59 -13.79 11.53
C PHE A 79 -7.74 -14.70 11.98
N ASP A 80 -8.27 -15.53 11.08
CA ASP A 80 -9.29 -16.50 11.40
C ASP A 80 -8.77 -17.56 12.39
N GLU A 81 -7.56 -18.09 12.16
CA GLU A 81 -6.90 -19.04 13.05
C GLU A 81 -6.67 -18.48 14.45
N LEU A 82 -6.28 -17.22 14.54
CA LEU A 82 -5.99 -16.56 15.82
C LEU A 82 -7.21 -15.84 16.42
N ALA A 83 -8.38 -15.92 15.77
CA ALA A 83 -9.60 -15.21 16.15
C ALA A 83 -9.38 -13.69 16.33
N VAL A 84 -8.60 -13.06 15.44
CA VAL A 84 -8.34 -11.62 15.46
C VAL A 84 -9.56 -10.89 14.92
N PRO A 85 -10.21 -10.01 15.69
CA PRO A 85 -11.34 -9.24 15.20
C PRO A 85 -10.90 -8.20 14.16
N THR A 86 -11.64 -8.12 13.07
CA THR A 86 -11.43 -7.14 12.00
C THR A 86 -12.68 -6.29 11.78
N ALA A 87 -12.50 -5.08 11.27
CA ALA A 87 -13.58 -4.16 10.97
C ALA A 87 -13.47 -3.65 9.53
N ARG A 88 -14.62 -3.41 8.91
CA ARG A 88 -14.63 -2.73 7.60
C ARG A 88 -14.19 -1.29 7.76
N SER A 89 -13.34 -0.83 6.87
CA SER A 89 -12.90 0.56 6.81
C SER A 89 -13.02 1.11 5.41
N ASP A 90 -13.28 2.43 5.32
CA ASP A 90 -13.25 3.15 4.05
C ASP A 90 -11.88 3.80 3.88
N MET A 91 -11.17 3.43 2.82
CA MET A 91 -9.95 4.10 2.44
C MET A 91 -10.25 5.36 1.64
N SER A 92 -9.83 6.50 2.13
CA SER A 92 -9.83 7.75 1.39
C SER A 92 -8.40 8.28 1.22
N PHE A 93 -8.18 9.02 0.14
CA PHE A 93 -6.93 9.68 -0.12
C PHE A 93 -7.17 11.17 -0.29
N SER A 94 -6.47 11.97 0.49
CA SER A 94 -6.50 13.43 0.40
C SER A 94 -5.11 14.00 0.20
N VAL A 95 -5.03 15.13 -0.46
CA VAL A 95 -3.78 15.84 -0.74
C VAL A 95 -3.91 17.27 -0.28
N SER A 96 -2.92 17.73 0.49
CA SER A 96 -2.72 19.13 0.84
C SER A 96 -1.31 19.54 0.44
N ILE A 97 -1.20 20.53 -0.46
CA ILE A 97 0.07 20.97 -1.04
C ILE A 97 0.32 22.42 -0.65
N GLY A 98 1.31 22.60 0.22
CA GLY A 98 1.80 23.89 0.67
C GLY A 98 0.72 24.75 1.33
N PRO A 99 1.08 25.86 1.97
CA PRO A 99 0.12 26.71 2.63
C PRO A 99 -0.87 27.30 1.59
N HIS A 100 -2.12 26.87 1.68
CA HIS A 100 -3.26 27.35 0.88
C HIS A 100 -3.18 27.16 -0.65
N ARG A 101 -2.31 26.27 -1.16
CA ARG A 101 -2.17 26.11 -2.62
C ARG A 101 -3.20 25.19 -3.25
N MET A 102 -3.32 23.96 -2.79
CA MET A 102 -4.28 23.01 -3.34
C MET A 102 -4.62 21.92 -2.31
N GLU A 103 -5.92 21.75 -2.08
CA GLU A 103 -6.44 20.66 -1.25
C GLU A 103 -7.59 19.99 -1.99
N TRP A 104 -7.62 18.68 -1.97
CA TRP A 104 -8.68 17.87 -2.55
C TRP A 104 -8.67 16.47 -1.92
N CYS A 105 -9.80 15.77 -2.02
CA CYS A 105 -9.96 14.41 -1.55
C CYS A 105 -10.68 13.58 -2.62
N GLY A 106 -10.25 12.33 -2.77
CA GLY A 106 -10.81 11.41 -3.76
C GLY A 106 -12.06 10.65 -3.32
N SER A 107 -12.60 10.88 -2.13
CA SER A 107 -13.71 10.10 -1.57
C SER A 107 -15.01 10.25 -2.34
N ASN A 108 -15.33 11.46 -2.82
CA ASN A 108 -16.53 11.75 -3.59
C ASN A 108 -16.37 13.07 -4.38
N PHE A 109 -17.36 13.36 -5.23
CA PHE A 109 -17.32 14.55 -6.08
C PHE A 109 -17.29 15.87 -5.29
N ALA A 110 -17.99 15.97 -4.18
CA ALA A 110 -17.96 17.16 -3.33
C ALA A 110 -16.58 17.35 -2.66
N ALA A 111 -15.98 16.28 -2.18
CA ALA A 111 -14.65 16.29 -1.58
C ALA A 111 -13.53 16.61 -2.59
N LEU A 112 -13.72 16.25 -3.86
CA LEU A 112 -12.81 16.61 -4.95
C LEU A 112 -12.71 18.15 -5.09
N PHE A 113 -13.82 18.86 -4.84
CA PHE A 113 -13.89 20.32 -4.82
C PHE A 113 -13.97 20.90 -3.41
N ALA A 114 -13.30 20.27 -2.43
CA ALA A 114 -13.18 20.80 -1.05
C ALA A 114 -12.76 22.27 -1.03
N GLN A 115 -11.93 22.67 -2.02
CA GLN A 115 -11.69 24.07 -2.33
C GLN A 115 -12.43 24.45 -3.63
N PRO A 116 -13.52 25.26 -3.58
CA PRO A 116 -14.28 25.63 -4.78
C PRO A 116 -13.44 26.30 -5.88
N ARG A 117 -12.39 27.01 -5.50
CA ARG A 117 -11.41 27.61 -6.44
C ARG A 117 -10.72 26.59 -7.35
N ASN A 118 -10.67 25.30 -6.98
CA ASN A 118 -10.10 24.27 -7.81
C ASN A 118 -10.89 24.08 -9.11
N ALA A 119 -12.21 24.31 -9.09
CA ALA A 119 -13.05 24.28 -10.28
C ALA A 119 -12.67 25.33 -11.34
N LEU A 120 -12.05 26.43 -10.92
CA LEU A 120 -11.60 27.50 -11.80
C LEU A 120 -10.15 27.33 -12.30
N ARG A 121 -9.47 26.24 -11.91
CA ARG A 121 -8.07 26.00 -12.27
C ARG A 121 -7.97 25.04 -13.45
N PRO A 122 -7.47 25.43 -14.62
CA PRO A 122 -7.30 24.52 -15.75
C PRO A 122 -6.34 23.36 -15.43
N SER A 123 -5.32 23.58 -14.60
CA SER A 123 -4.39 22.53 -14.16
C SER A 123 -5.08 21.45 -13.33
N PHE A 124 -6.09 21.80 -12.53
CA PHE A 124 -6.87 20.84 -11.75
C PHE A 124 -7.69 19.91 -12.67
N TRP A 125 -8.38 20.47 -13.66
CA TRP A 125 -9.13 19.68 -14.63
C TRP A 125 -8.24 18.80 -15.49
N ARG A 126 -7.03 19.29 -15.84
CA ARG A 126 -6.03 18.49 -16.54
C ARG A 126 -5.59 17.30 -15.67
N MET A 127 -5.34 17.53 -14.38
CA MET A 127 -5.04 16.45 -13.41
C MET A 127 -6.16 15.42 -13.36
N VAL A 128 -7.41 15.85 -13.21
CA VAL A 128 -8.59 14.94 -13.15
C VAL A 128 -8.71 14.11 -14.43
N ASN A 129 -8.56 14.75 -15.59
CA ASN A 129 -8.59 14.02 -16.87
C ASN A 129 -7.44 13.01 -16.99
N ASP A 130 -6.25 13.37 -16.54
CA ASP A 130 -5.08 12.50 -16.53
C ASP A 130 -5.24 11.32 -15.56
N ILE A 131 -5.92 11.51 -14.41
CA ILE A 131 -6.30 10.42 -13.49
C ILE A 131 -7.16 9.39 -14.23
N LEU A 132 -8.21 9.83 -14.90
CA LEU A 132 -9.11 8.95 -15.65
C LEU A 132 -8.40 8.23 -16.80
N ARG A 133 -7.49 8.94 -17.49
CA ARG A 133 -6.67 8.37 -18.55
C ARG A 133 -5.70 7.32 -18.03
N PHE A 134 -5.00 7.63 -16.94
CA PHE A 134 -4.04 6.71 -16.32
C PHE A 134 -4.72 5.43 -15.83
N ASN A 135 -5.86 5.53 -15.15
CA ASN A 135 -6.60 4.38 -14.67
C ASN A 135 -7.00 3.44 -15.84
N ARG A 136 -7.47 4.02 -16.96
CA ARG A 136 -7.79 3.22 -18.16
C ARG A 136 -6.56 2.55 -18.77
N GLN A 137 -5.45 3.28 -18.88
CA GLN A 137 -4.21 2.74 -19.43
C GLN A 137 -3.61 1.67 -18.51
N ALA A 138 -3.55 1.91 -17.20
CA ALA A 138 -3.03 0.93 -16.23
C ALA A 138 -3.85 -0.37 -16.25
N THR A 139 -5.19 -0.27 -16.29
CA THR A 139 -6.06 -1.44 -16.41
C THR A 139 -5.82 -2.18 -17.73
N ALA A 140 -5.70 -1.47 -18.86
CA ALA A 140 -5.43 -2.09 -20.15
C ALA A 140 -4.06 -2.80 -20.18
N LEU A 141 -3.04 -2.18 -19.60
CA LEU A 141 -1.70 -2.79 -19.47
C LEU A 141 -1.72 -4.02 -18.57
N ALA A 142 -2.46 -3.99 -17.45
CA ALA A 142 -2.60 -5.14 -16.56
C ALA A 142 -3.30 -6.31 -17.26
N LEU A 143 -4.40 -6.06 -17.98
CA LEU A 143 -5.14 -7.07 -18.72
C LEU A 143 -4.36 -7.62 -19.92
N GLY A 144 -3.59 -6.77 -20.60
CA GLY A 144 -2.68 -7.20 -21.69
C GLY A 144 -1.58 -8.12 -21.17
N ALA A 145 -1.00 -7.77 -20.01
CA ALA A 145 0.03 -8.60 -19.37
C ALA A 145 -0.47 -10.03 -19.01
N THR A 146 -1.75 -10.16 -18.70
CA THR A 146 -2.35 -11.48 -18.38
C THR A 146 -2.71 -12.31 -19.62
N ARG A 147 -3.03 -11.67 -20.77
CA ARG A 147 -3.46 -12.36 -22.00
C ARG A 147 -2.31 -12.89 -22.84
N ASP A 148 -1.22 -12.14 -22.93
CA ASP A 148 -0.10 -12.45 -23.82
C ASP A 148 1.05 -13.19 -23.12
N GLY A 149 0.83 -13.75 -21.93
CA GLY A 149 1.88 -14.42 -21.17
C GLY A 149 2.98 -13.48 -20.66
N GLY A 150 2.69 -12.21 -20.60
CA GLY A 150 3.55 -11.10 -20.18
C GLY A 150 3.70 -10.10 -21.33
N LEU A 151 3.16 -8.90 -21.18
CA LEU A 151 3.70 -7.71 -21.84
C LEU A 151 5.21 -7.78 -21.66
N GLY A 152 5.96 -7.74 -22.77
CA GLY A 152 7.39 -7.96 -22.75
C GLY A 152 8.00 -7.33 -21.49
N ALA A 153 8.73 -8.10 -20.72
CA ALA A 153 9.26 -7.69 -19.40
C ALA A 153 9.90 -6.28 -19.42
N GLY A 154 10.29 -5.79 -20.60
CA GLY A 154 10.80 -4.45 -20.84
C GLY A 154 9.77 -3.32 -20.68
N ALA A 155 8.53 -3.49 -21.12
CA ALA A 155 7.54 -2.40 -21.05
C ALA A 155 7.07 -2.09 -19.62
N LEU A 156 7.02 -3.09 -18.76
CA LEU A 156 6.64 -2.92 -17.34
C LEU A 156 7.84 -2.59 -16.44
N SER A 157 9.07 -2.76 -16.93
CA SER A 157 10.29 -2.41 -16.20
C SER A 157 10.77 -0.98 -16.47
N GLU A 158 10.17 -0.26 -17.43
CA GLU A 158 10.50 1.15 -17.62
C GLU A 158 10.20 1.97 -16.37
N PRO A 159 11.03 2.99 -16.06
CA PRO A 159 10.76 3.91 -14.97
C PRO A 159 9.45 4.65 -15.17
N LEU A 160 8.70 4.86 -14.07
CA LEU A 160 7.45 5.63 -14.12
C LEU A 160 7.63 7.01 -14.79
N ALA A 161 8.74 7.70 -14.50
CA ALA A 161 9.03 9.00 -15.06
C ALA A 161 9.10 8.99 -16.60
N ASP A 162 9.67 7.94 -17.19
CA ASP A 162 9.81 7.82 -18.63
C ASP A 162 8.46 7.54 -19.30
N PHE A 163 7.65 6.68 -18.69
CA PHE A 163 6.27 6.45 -19.10
C PHE A 163 5.45 7.74 -19.08
N LEU A 164 5.46 8.47 -17.96
CA LEU A 164 4.70 9.71 -17.82
C LEU A 164 5.11 10.75 -18.87
N ARG A 165 6.39 10.86 -19.16
CA ARG A 165 6.94 11.77 -20.18
C ARG A 165 6.52 11.34 -21.60
N ARG A 166 6.68 10.08 -21.93
CA ARG A 166 6.32 9.49 -23.23
C ARG A 166 4.83 9.67 -23.52
N GLU A 167 3.99 9.41 -22.53
CA GLU A 167 2.53 9.56 -22.63
C GLU A 167 2.04 11.00 -22.44
N ARG A 168 2.96 11.96 -22.22
CA ARG A 168 2.64 13.40 -22.03
C ARG A 168 1.62 13.66 -20.92
N TYR A 169 1.81 13.00 -19.77
CA TYR A 169 1.06 13.33 -18.56
C TYR A 169 1.45 14.69 -18.02
N SER A 170 0.49 15.42 -17.45
CA SER A 170 0.75 16.76 -16.89
C SER A 170 1.54 16.69 -15.58
N ASP A 171 2.31 17.76 -15.32
CA ASP A 171 2.97 17.92 -14.03
C ASP A 171 1.97 17.97 -12.88
N ALA A 172 0.78 18.55 -13.11
CA ALA A 172 -0.29 18.57 -12.13
C ALA A 172 -0.74 17.15 -11.73
N PHE A 173 -0.87 16.23 -12.68
CA PHE A 173 -1.18 14.83 -12.40
C PHE A 173 -0.03 14.15 -11.65
N ARG A 174 1.20 14.34 -12.12
CA ARG A 174 2.39 13.75 -11.49
C ARG A 174 2.56 14.21 -10.05
N ASP A 175 2.59 15.54 -9.83
CA ASP A 175 3.03 16.13 -8.57
C ASP A 175 1.91 16.32 -7.54
N HIS A 176 0.66 16.41 -8.00
CA HIS A 176 -0.48 16.67 -7.12
C HIS A 176 -1.39 15.44 -6.92
N TYR A 177 -1.16 14.35 -7.63
CA TYR A 177 -1.91 13.11 -7.48
C TYR A 177 -0.99 11.89 -7.35
N LEU A 178 -0.29 11.53 -8.43
CA LEU A 178 0.34 10.22 -8.55
C LEU A 178 1.49 10.02 -7.56
N LEU A 179 2.43 10.98 -7.49
CA LEU A 179 3.58 10.85 -6.60
C LEU A 179 3.21 10.96 -5.12
N PRO A 180 2.34 11.88 -4.66
CA PRO A 180 1.89 11.91 -3.26
C PRO A 180 1.17 10.63 -2.86
N MET A 181 0.26 10.12 -3.70
CA MET A 181 -0.45 8.88 -3.44
C MET A 181 0.52 7.69 -3.35
N ALA A 182 1.42 7.55 -4.31
CA ALA A 182 2.42 6.50 -4.32
C ALA A 182 3.34 6.56 -3.10
N ALA A 183 3.79 7.76 -2.73
CA ALA A 183 4.63 7.97 -1.56
C ALA A 183 3.93 7.56 -0.25
N ALA A 184 2.63 7.85 -0.13
CA ALA A 184 1.83 7.43 1.01
C ALA A 184 1.65 5.90 1.07
N ILE A 185 1.40 5.25 -0.06
CA ILE A 185 1.19 3.81 -0.15
C ILE A 185 2.47 3.03 0.15
N TRP A 186 3.59 3.44 -0.46
CA TRP A 186 4.87 2.72 -0.33
C TRP A 186 5.80 3.30 0.74
N SER A 187 5.35 4.29 1.52
CA SER A 187 6.14 4.95 2.57
C SER A 187 7.54 5.36 2.06
N CYS A 188 7.59 5.92 0.87
CA CYS A 188 8.82 6.25 0.15
C CYS A 188 8.80 7.69 -0.34
N PRO A 189 9.93 8.43 -0.29
CA PRO A 189 9.99 9.80 -0.80
C PRO A 189 9.56 9.90 -2.27
N THR A 190 8.80 10.94 -2.61
CA THR A 190 8.27 11.19 -3.97
C THR A 190 9.38 11.21 -5.03
N SER A 191 10.58 11.68 -4.69
CA SER A 191 11.74 11.70 -5.59
C SER A 191 12.18 10.31 -6.06
N ARG A 192 12.02 9.30 -5.20
CA ARG A 192 12.34 7.91 -5.53
C ARG A 192 11.23 7.22 -6.33
N MET A 193 9.98 7.61 -6.12
CA MET A 193 8.82 7.02 -6.80
C MET A 193 8.93 7.10 -8.32
N GLN A 194 9.53 8.15 -8.85
CA GLN A 194 9.71 8.34 -10.28
C GLN A 194 10.58 7.26 -10.95
N GLN A 195 11.47 6.62 -10.19
CA GLN A 195 12.36 5.56 -10.67
C GLN A 195 11.76 4.16 -10.51
N PHE A 196 10.60 4.04 -9.87
CA PHE A 196 9.94 2.75 -9.71
C PHE A 196 9.47 2.21 -11.06
N PRO A 197 9.54 0.87 -11.24
CA PRO A 197 9.02 0.24 -12.45
C PRO A 197 7.53 0.51 -12.63
N LEU A 198 7.11 0.86 -13.83
CA LEU A 198 5.70 1.05 -14.20
C LEU A 198 4.82 -0.13 -13.77
N GLY A 199 5.34 -1.35 -13.88
CA GLY A 199 4.62 -2.56 -13.50
C GLY A 199 4.16 -2.62 -12.06
N SER A 200 4.83 -1.91 -11.13
CA SER A 200 4.39 -1.80 -9.74
C SER A 200 3.09 -1.01 -9.64
N PHE A 201 2.99 0.10 -10.38
CA PHE A 201 1.78 0.92 -10.45
C PHE A 201 0.65 0.21 -11.17
N VAL A 202 0.94 -0.41 -12.31
CA VAL A 202 -0.05 -1.16 -13.09
C VAL A 202 -0.70 -2.24 -12.25
N ARG A 203 0.09 -3.03 -11.51
CA ARG A 203 -0.44 -4.05 -10.60
C ARG A 203 -1.28 -3.45 -9.48
N PHE A 204 -0.82 -2.37 -8.88
CA PHE A 204 -1.55 -1.71 -7.79
C PHE A 204 -2.91 -1.17 -8.24
N PHE A 205 -2.98 -0.49 -9.38
CA PHE A 205 -4.23 0.07 -9.91
C PHE A 205 -5.20 -0.98 -10.49
N HIS A 206 -4.73 -2.19 -10.73
CA HIS A 206 -5.59 -3.29 -11.18
C HIS A 206 -6.20 -4.08 -10.03
N ASN A 207 -5.54 -4.09 -8.87
CA ASN A 207 -6.00 -4.80 -7.67
C ASN A 207 -7.03 -3.99 -6.89
#